data_1558ee331b9bd78e1dec1744c9274dbd
#
_entry.id   1558ee331b9bd78e1dec1744c9274dbd
#
_cell.length_a   1.000
_cell.length_b   1.000
_cell.length_c   1.000
_cell.angle_alpha   90.00
_cell.angle_beta   90.00
_cell.angle_gamma   90.00
#
_symmetry.space_group_name_H-M   'P 1'
#
loop_
_entity.id
_entity.type
_entity.pdbx_description
1 polymer ?
#
loop_
_entity_poly.entity_id
_entity_poly.type
_entity_poly.pdbx_seq_one_letter_code
_entity_poly.pdbx_strand_id
1 'polypeptide(L)'
;MQLPEEFVNYTRKLMGNELFQHYLDSFSEEAPVSIRLNPLKVEGGGLKVEGGDPVPWCPEGYYLPKRPNFTMDPLLHAGCYYVQEAASMFVSHVLRQYVHTPVVMLDLCAAPGGKSTAAIASLPQGSTLYSNEPNRNRANILLENITKWGYPNCIVTNNYPKDYRASKLRFDVILCDVPCSGEGMFRRDEATIGEWSKQNVERCWQLQRDIVSDAWTCLCDGGLLIYSTCTFNTKENEENVRWICEEFDAEVLPVDVRPEWNITGSLLPDFSAPVYRFIPGITRSEGLFVCVIRKKPSPTPSLLREGIKGGKRSCLKEIQMNQQHSYLPHREGPEVGLSYPQAIAYLRGEALTLPADTPRGIVTVTFQGHPLGMMKNIGTRANNLYPKEWRIRTTHVPHEYQSVL
;
A
#
# COMPACT_ATOMS: atom_id res chain seq x y z
N MET A 1 7.35 25.29 10.60
CA MET A 1 8.08 23.98 10.61
C MET A 1 9.57 24.27 10.52
N GLN A 2 10.39 23.69 11.40
CA GLN A 2 11.85 23.89 11.38
C GLN A 2 12.52 22.56 11.02
N LEU A 3 13.20 22.52 9.87
CA LEU A 3 13.95 21.35 9.43
C LEU A 3 15.32 21.30 10.12
N PRO A 4 15.89 20.10 10.40
CA PRO A 4 17.22 19.95 10.95
C PRO A 4 18.28 20.61 10.03
N GLU A 5 19.18 21.39 10.60
CA GLU A 5 20.22 22.10 9.84
C GLU A 5 21.10 21.13 9.01
N GLU A 6 21.44 20.00 9.58
CA GLU A 6 22.21 18.96 8.88
C GLU A 6 21.48 18.39 7.69
N PHE A 7 20.15 18.18 7.78
CA PHE A 7 19.30 17.78 6.66
C PHE A 7 19.30 18.85 5.57
N VAL A 8 19.04 20.11 5.94
CA VAL A 8 19.00 21.24 5.00
C VAL A 8 20.31 21.33 4.21
N ASN A 9 21.45 21.29 4.90
CA ASN A 9 22.76 21.43 4.27
C ASN A 9 23.06 20.25 3.34
N TYR A 10 22.75 19.03 3.77
CA TYR A 10 22.96 17.82 2.97
C TYR A 10 22.04 17.80 1.74
N THR A 11 20.73 17.98 1.93
CA THR A 11 19.74 17.86 0.87
C THR A 11 19.86 18.98 -0.15
N ARG A 12 20.21 20.22 0.27
CA ARG A 12 20.52 21.32 -0.66
C ARG A 12 21.72 21.01 -1.54
N LYS A 13 22.78 20.42 -0.97
CA LYS A 13 23.93 19.98 -1.77
C LYS A 13 23.58 18.90 -2.77
N LEU A 14 22.69 17.99 -2.37
CA LEU A 14 22.25 16.87 -3.18
C LEU A 14 21.34 17.30 -4.34
N MET A 15 20.35 18.13 -4.04
CA MET A 15 19.36 18.57 -5.03
C MET A 15 19.83 19.78 -5.88
N GLY A 16 20.82 20.52 -5.40
CA GLY A 16 21.11 21.85 -5.90
C GLY A 16 20.13 22.91 -5.38
N ASN A 17 20.45 24.20 -5.64
CA ASN A 17 19.66 25.29 -5.04
C ASN A 17 18.24 25.38 -5.59
N GLU A 18 18.05 25.18 -6.90
CA GLU A 18 16.75 25.33 -7.54
C GLU A 18 15.76 24.25 -7.10
N LEU A 19 16.12 22.97 -7.25
CA LEU A 19 15.26 21.85 -6.87
C LEU A 19 14.97 21.86 -5.36
N PHE A 20 15.97 22.18 -4.54
CA PHE A 20 15.80 22.30 -3.10
C PHE A 20 14.88 23.46 -2.72
N GLN A 21 14.90 24.58 -3.45
CA GLN A 21 13.98 25.68 -3.20
C GLN A 21 12.53 25.28 -3.50
N HIS A 22 12.26 24.63 -4.63
CA HIS A 22 10.91 24.08 -4.93
C HIS A 22 10.43 23.11 -3.84
N TYR A 23 11.31 22.25 -3.35
CA TYR A 23 10.99 21.37 -2.22
C TYR A 23 10.61 22.17 -0.97
N LEU A 24 11.37 23.22 -0.61
CA LEU A 24 11.05 24.08 0.54
C LEU A 24 9.73 24.83 0.36
N ASP A 25 9.48 25.38 -0.82
CA ASP A 25 8.26 26.13 -1.14
C ASP A 25 7.00 25.24 -0.95
N SER A 26 7.13 23.95 -1.23
CA SER A 26 6.04 22.98 -1.06
C SER A 26 5.52 22.86 0.38
N PHE A 27 6.30 23.24 1.38
CA PHE A 27 5.85 23.24 2.79
C PHE A 27 4.84 24.33 3.12
N SER A 28 4.74 25.36 2.27
CA SER A 28 3.71 26.40 2.39
C SER A 28 2.40 26.04 1.68
N GLU A 29 2.38 24.94 0.93
CA GLU A 29 1.22 24.43 0.20
C GLU A 29 0.53 23.30 0.96
N GLU A 30 -0.78 23.14 0.76
CA GLU A 30 -1.47 21.96 1.26
C GLU A 30 -1.00 20.70 0.54
N ALA A 31 -0.71 19.65 1.31
CA ALA A 31 -0.33 18.36 0.75
C ALA A 31 -1.46 17.80 -0.14
N PRO A 32 -1.16 17.30 -1.34
CA PRO A 32 -2.17 16.70 -2.21
C PRO A 32 -2.90 15.55 -1.51
N VAL A 33 -4.21 15.55 -1.60
CA VAL A 33 -5.05 14.45 -1.12
C VAL A 33 -5.41 13.57 -2.30
N SER A 34 -5.17 12.28 -2.20
CA SER A 34 -5.50 11.34 -3.27
C SER A 34 -6.10 10.04 -2.74
N ILE A 35 -6.90 9.43 -3.60
CA ILE A 35 -7.52 8.13 -3.37
C ILE A 35 -7.26 7.22 -4.57
N ARG A 36 -7.35 5.92 -4.34
CA ARG A 36 -7.34 4.91 -5.40
C ARG A 36 -8.58 4.05 -5.30
N LEU A 37 -9.35 3.99 -6.39
CA LEU A 37 -10.56 3.18 -6.51
C LEU A 37 -10.23 1.69 -6.47
N ASN A 38 -11.17 0.90 -5.98
CA ASN A 38 -11.10 -0.54 -6.01
C ASN A 38 -11.82 -1.08 -7.26
N PRO A 39 -11.11 -1.53 -8.30
CA PRO A 39 -11.76 -2.00 -9.53
C PRO A 39 -12.76 -3.12 -9.29
N LEU A 40 -12.48 -4.01 -8.34
CA LEU A 40 -13.38 -5.14 -8.00
C LEU A 40 -14.77 -4.70 -7.50
N LYS A 41 -14.87 -3.48 -6.95
CA LYS A 41 -16.09 -2.99 -6.28
C LYS A 41 -16.78 -1.84 -6.99
N VAL A 42 -16.07 -1.13 -7.87
CA VAL A 42 -16.62 0.06 -8.55
C VAL A 42 -16.85 -0.16 -10.04
N GLU A 43 -16.37 -1.26 -10.63
CA GLU A 43 -16.63 -1.61 -12.03
C GLU A 43 -18.12 -1.88 -12.24
N GLY A 44 -18.71 -1.14 -13.19
CA GLY A 44 -20.14 -1.27 -13.58
C GLY A 44 -21.14 -0.51 -12.70
N GLY A 45 -20.72 0.10 -11.61
CA GLY A 45 -21.62 0.70 -10.60
C GLY A 45 -21.82 2.21 -10.66
N GLY A 46 -21.22 2.92 -11.57
CA GLY A 46 -21.47 4.37 -11.74
C GLY A 46 -20.85 5.28 -10.67
N LEU A 47 -20.03 4.76 -9.76
CA LEU A 47 -19.28 5.60 -8.81
C LEU A 47 -18.21 6.40 -9.55
N LYS A 48 -18.26 7.73 -9.40
CA LYS A 48 -17.31 8.66 -10.00
C LYS A 48 -16.76 9.58 -8.91
N VAL A 49 -15.49 9.89 -9.01
CA VAL A 49 -14.86 10.89 -8.13
C VAL A 49 -15.23 12.28 -8.64
N GLU A 50 -16.18 12.95 -7.97
CA GLU A 50 -16.62 14.28 -8.37
C GLU A 50 -15.49 15.31 -8.17
N GLY A 51 -15.20 16.06 -9.26
CA GLY A 51 -14.15 17.09 -9.23
C GLY A 51 -12.74 16.56 -9.00
N GLY A 52 -12.54 15.24 -9.10
CA GLY A 52 -11.22 14.62 -8.94
C GLY A 52 -10.38 14.70 -10.21
N ASP A 53 -9.10 15.06 -10.08
CA ASP A 53 -8.13 15.01 -11.16
C ASP A 53 -7.47 13.63 -11.22
N PRO A 54 -7.32 12.99 -12.39
CA PRO A 54 -6.64 11.70 -12.50
C PRO A 54 -5.18 11.76 -12.02
N VAL A 55 -4.72 10.70 -11.34
CA VAL A 55 -3.29 10.48 -11.10
C VAL A 55 -2.67 9.91 -12.37
N PRO A 56 -1.71 10.60 -13.01
CA PRO A 56 -1.28 10.28 -14.37
C PRO A 56 -0.72 8.87 -14.58
N TRP A 57 -0.14 8.27 -13.54
CA TRP A 57 0.47 6.94 -13.56
C TRP A 57 -0.43 5.84 -12.95
N CYS A 58 -1.66 6.16 -12.56
CA CYS A 58 -2.58 5.19 -11.98
C CYS A 58 -4.01 5.45 -12.45
N PRO A 59 -4.55 4.65 -13.38
CA PRO A 59 -5.91 4.86 -13.92
C PRO A 59 -7.02 4.90 -12.87
N GLU A 60 -6.84 4.18 -11.75
CA GLU A 60 -7.78 4.17 -10.63
C GLU A 60 -7.49 5.27 -9.60
N GLY A 61 -6.41 6.04 -9.77
CA GLY A 61 -5.98 7.10 -8.87
C GLY A 61 -6.61 8.45 -9.18
N TYR A 62 -7.03 9.17 -8.13
CA TYR A 62 -7.60 10.51 -8.25
C TYR A 62 -7.09 11.43 -7.15
N TYR A 63 -6.69 12.64 -7.51
CA TYR A 63 -6.52 13.74 -6.57
C TYR A 63 -7.89 14.31 -6.21
N LEU A 64 -8.10 14.61 -4.95
CA LEU A 64 -9.31 15.27 -4.48
C LEU A 64 -9.09 16.79 -4.36
N PRO A 65 -10.13 17.61 -4.63
CA PRO A 65 -10.03 19.07 -4.51
C PRO A 65 -9.87 19.55 -3.06
N LYS A 66 -10.32 18.72 -2.09
CA LYS A 66 -10.20 18.97 -0.64
C LYS A 66 -10.14 17.65 0.12
N ARG A 67 -9.63 17.69 1.35
CA ARG A 67 -9.61 16.53 2.24
C ARG A 67 -10.97 16.34 2.94
N PRO A 68 -11.74 15.28 2.62
CA PRO A 68 -12.98 14.97 3.33
C PRO A 68 -12.70 14.29 4.68
N ASN A 69 -13.76 14.11 5.48
CA ASN A 69 -13.67 13.26 6.67
C ASN A 69 -13.78 11.78 6.28
N PHE A 70 -12.70 11.21 5.80
CA PHE A 70 -12.65 9.81 5.35
C PHE A 70 -13.16 8.79 6.37
N THR A 71 -12.94 9.03 7.67
CA THR A 71 -13.39 8.13 8.73
C THR A 71 -14.91 7.98 8.76
N MET A 72 -15.63 9.02 8.34
CA MET A 72 -17.08 9.06 8.31
C MET A 72 -17.67 8.66 6.94
N ASP A 73 -16.86 8.18 6.01
CA ASP A 73 -17.36 7.67 4.73
C ASP A 73 -17.53 6.14 4.79
N PRO A 74 -18.78 5.62 4.75
CA PRO A 74 -19.03 4.18 4.76
C PRO A 74 -18.41 3.46 3.56
N LEU A 75 -18.23 4.13 2.40
CA LEU A 75 -17.63 3.53 1.22
C LEU A 75 -16.13 3.25 1.39
N LEU A 76 -15.41 4.04 2.21
CA LEU A 76 -14.05 3.69 2.64
C LEU A 76 -14.05 2.35 3.41
N HIS A 77 -14.96 2.21 4.36
CA HIS A 77 -15.06 1.00 5.19
C HIS A 77 -15.58 -0.21 4.41
N ALA A 78 -16.37 0.02 3.35
CA ALA A 78 -16.74 -1.01 2.38
C ALA A 78 -15.57 -1.42 1.47
N GLY A 79 -14.46 -0.67 1.47
CA GLY A 79 -13.28 -0.91 0.64
C GLY A 79 -13.50 -0.56 -0.84
N CYS A 80 -14.40 0.40 -1.14
CA CYS A 80 -14.61 0.89 -2.51
C CYS A 80 -13.42 1.73 -3.01
N TYR A 81 -12.69 2.33 -2.10
CA TYR A 81 -11.44 3.04 -2.39
C TYR A 81 -10.46 2.96 -1.23
N TYR A 82 -9.20 3.31 -1.49
CA TYR A 82 -8.13 3.42 -0.51
C TYR A 82 -7.59 4.85 -0.52
N VAL A 83 -7.43 5.48 0.66
CA VAL A 83 -6.76 6.78 0.78
C VAL A 83 -5.26 6.54 0.65
N GLN A 84 -4.70 6.87 -0.50
CA GLN A 84 -3.32 6.57 -0.84
C GLN A 84 -2.62 7.80 -1.40
N GLU A 85 -1.38 8.00 -0.98
CA GLU A 85 -0.49 9.00 -1.55
C GLU A 85 -0.17 8.65 -3.01
N ALA A 86 -0.21 9.65 -3.90
CA ALA A 86 -0.17 9.45 -5.34
C ALA A 86 1.11 8.76 -5.84
N ALA A 87 2.30 9.15 -5.34
CA ALA A 87 3.55 8.51 -5.74
C ALA A 87 3.54 7.01 -5.41
N SER A 88 2.97 6.62 -4.26
CA SER A 88 2.86 5.22 -3.84
C SER A 88 2.02 4.36 -4.80
N MET A 89 1.16 4.97 -5.63
CA MET A 89 0.39 4.29 -6.68
C MET A 89 1.27 3.90 -7.88
N PHE A 90 2.49 4.44 -8.00
CA PHE A 90 3.40 4.13 -9.11
C PHE A 90 3.79 2.65 -9.18
N VAL A 91 3.71 1.93 -8.07
CA VAL A 91 3.87 0.46 -8.04
C VAL A 91 2.90 -0.23 -9.00
N SER A 92 1.66 0.27 -9.12
CA SER A 92 0.67 -0.26 -10.09
C SER A 92 1.14 -0.10 -11.53
N HIS A 93 1.76 1.04 -11.86
CA HIS A 93 2.31 1.31 -13.18
C HIS A 93 3.47 0.35 -13.51
N VAL A 94 4.40 0.17 -12.58
CA VAL A 94 5.50 -0.78 -12.70
C VAL A 94 4.99 -2.20 -12.97
N LEU A 95 4.04 -2.66 -12.17
CA LEU A 95 3.49 -4.02 -12.30
C LEU A 95 2.78 -4.22 -13.63
N ARG A 96 1.98 -3.26 -14.11
CA ARG A 96 1.32 -3.33 -15.42
C ARG A 96 2.31 -3.38 -16.58
N GLN A 97 3.47 -2.71 -16.44
CA GLN A 97 4.50 -2.73 -17.49
C GLN A 97 5.23 -4.07 -17.58
N TYR A 98 5.45 -4.74 -16.45
CA TYR A 98 6.36 -5.89 -16.41
C TYR A 98 5.69 -7.24 -16.14
N VAL A 99 4.45 -7.26 -15.63
CA VAL A 99 3.78 -8.50 -15.19
C VAL A 99 2.54 -8.74 -16.04
N HIS A 100 2.63 -9.66 -16.99
CA HIS A 100 1.56 -9.97 -17.95
C HIS A 100 0.96 -11.35 -17.78
N THR A 101 1.54 -12.19 -16.94
CA THR A 101 1.06 -13.55 -16.60
C THR A 101 0.90 -13.69 -15.10
N PRO A 102 0.06 -14.62 -14.61
CA PRO A 102 -0.12 -14.86 -13.19
C PRO A 102 1.22 -15.14 -12.47
N VAL A 103 1.43 -14.48 -11.35
CA VAL A 103 2.66 -14.55 -10.54
C VAL A 103 2.36 -14.81 -9.07
N VAL A 104 3.37 -15.27 -8.36
CA VAL A 104 3.40 -15.23 -6.90
C VAL A 104 4.26 -14.04 -6.47
N MET A 105 3.62 -13.06 -5.85
CA MET A 105 4.28 -11.83 -5.40
C MET A 105 4.39 -11.79 -3.87
N LEU A 106 5.46 -11.18 -3.37
CA LEU A 106 5.66 -10.83 -1.96
C LEU A 106 5.78 -9.31 -1.82
N ASP A 107 4.94 -8.70 -0.99
CA ASP A 107 5.17 -7.37 -0.43
C ASP A 107 5.73 -7.56 0.99
N LEU A 108 7.02 -7.30 1.15
CA LEU A 108 7.78 -7.74 2.33
C LEU A 108 7.61 -6.80 3.54
N CYS A 109 7.29 -5.51 3.32
CA CYS A 109 7.11 -4.49 4.34
C CYS A 109 5.77 -3.76 4.11
N ALA A 110 4.66 -4.51 4.12
CA ALA A 110 3.41 -4.13 3.47
C ALA A 110 2.54 -3.12 4.21
N ALA A 111 2.64 -3.05 5.57
CA ALA A 111 1.69 -2.23 6.33
C ALA A 111 1.85 -0.72 6.04
N PRO A 112 0.71 -0.01 5.92
CA PRO A 112 -0.66 -0.41 6.25
C PRO A 112 -1.43 -1.12 5.11
N GLY A 113 -0.85 -1.37 3.91
CA GLY A 113 -1.47 -2.13 2.83
C GLY A 113 -1.77 -1.34 1.55
N GLY A 114 -1.38 -0.07 1.47
CA GLY A 114 -1.62 0.77 0.28
C GLY A 114 -0.95 0.21 -0.97
N LYS A 115 0.33 -0.17 -0.90
CA LYS A 115 1.06 -0.77 -2.03
C LYS A 115 0.60 -2.21 -2.30
N SER A 116 0.29 -3.01 -1.27
CA SER A 116 -0.28 -4.36 -1.43
C SER A 116 -1.61 -4.34 -2.18
N THR A 117 -2.54 -3.47 -1.78
CA THR A 117 -3.86 -3.34 -2.42
C THR A 117 -3.75 -2.79 -3.85
N ALA A 118 -2.76 -1.91 -4.12
CA ALA A 118 -2.42 -1.46 -5.46
C ALA A 118 -1.86 -2.60 -6.31
N ALA A 119 -0.96 -3.39 -5.74
CA ALA A 119 -0.33 -4.50 -6.42
C ALA A 119 -1.36 -5.55 -6.87
N ILE A 120 -2.16 -6.09 -5.94
CA ILE A 120 -3.11 -7.16 -6.29
C ILE A 120 -4.16 -6.70 -7.30
N ALA A 121 -4.57 -5.43 -7.29
CA ALA A 121 -5.49 -4.87 -8.27
C ALA A 121 -4.86 -4.69 -9.67
N SER A 122 -3.53 -4.70 -9.77
CA SER A 122 -2.78 -4.50 -11.01
C SER A 122 -2.19 -5.80 -11.57
N LEU A 123 -2.15 -6.86 -10.76
CA LEU A 123 -1.63 -8.16 -11.18
C LEU A 123 -2.65 -8.91 -12.06
N PRO A 124 -2.18 -9.73 -13.01
CA PRO A 124 -3.05 -10.61 -13.80
C PRO A 124 -3.87 -11.56 -12.92
N GLN A 125 -5.08 -11.85 -13.37
CA GLN A 125 -5.97 -12.80 -12.68
C GLN A 125 -5.28 -14.17 -12.48
N GLY A 126 -5.43 -14.74 -11.28
CA GLY A 126 -4.75 -15.99 -10.89
C GLY A 126 -3.43 -15.76 -10.15
N SER A 127 -2.95 -14.51 -10.05
CA SER A 127 -1.80 -14.17 -9.20
C SER A 127 -2.12 -14.34 -7.72
N THR A 128 -1.10 -14.60 -6.92
CA THR A 128 -1.19 -14.67 -5.45
C THR A 128 -0.27 -13.64 -4.83
N LEU A 129 -0.77 -12.87 -3.87
CA LEU A 129 0.02 -11.88 -3.13
C LEU A 129 0.20 -12.31 -1.67
N TYR A 130 1.45 -12.38 -1.24
CA TYR A 130 1.82 -12.43 0.17
C TYR A 130 2.10 -11.01 0.65
N SER A 131 1.35 -10.54 1.63
CA SER A 131 1.53 -9.21 2.25
C SER A 131 2.05 -9.41 3.66
N ASN A 132 3.30 -9.02 3.90
CA ASN A 132 3.99 -9.27 5.16
C ASN A 132 4.27 -8.00 5.95
N GLU A 133 4.14 -8.11 7.27
CA GLU A 133 4.56 -7.04 8.19
C GLU A 133 5.10 -7.66 9.49
N PRO A 134 6.37 -7.40 9.87
CA PRO A 134 6.96 -7.96 11.08
C PRO A 134 6.32 -7.46 12.37
N ASN A 135 5.88 -6.20 12.42
CA ASN A 135 5.23 -5.64 13.60
C ASN A 135 3.78 -6.11 13.70
N ARG A 136 3.45 -6.83 14.78
CA ARG A 136 2.13 -7.42 14.97
C ARG A 136 0.97 -6.42 14.93
N ASN A 137 1.14 -5.25 15.52
CA ASN A 137 0.07 -4.24 15.54
C ASN A 137 -0.17 -3.67 14.14
N ARG A 138 0.90 -3.40 13.38
CA ARG A 138 0.81 -2.95 11.99
C ARG A 138 0.26 -4.06 11.08
N ALA A 139 0.62 -5.32 11.33
CA ALA A 139 0.08 -6.46 10.60
C ALA A 139 -1.44 -6.64 10.78
N ASN A 140 -1.99 -6.29 11.94
CA ASN A 140 -3.44 -6.28 12.15
C ASN A 140 -4.13 -5.17 11.32
N ILE A 141 -3.51 -4.01 11.18
CA ILE A 141 -4.01 -2.92 10.31
C ILE A 141 -3.94 -3.35 8.83
N LEU A 142 -2.84 -4.00 8.44
CA LEU A 142 -2.69 -4.59 7.11
C LEU A 142 -3.81 -5.60 6.82
N LEU A 143 -4.08 -6.51 7.77
CA LEU A 143 -5.16 -7.50 7.63
C LEU A 143 -6.52 -6.83 7.44
N GLU A 144 -6.83 -5.80 8.22
CA GLU A 144 -8.06 -5.02 8.08
C GLU A 144 -8.19 -4.46 6.66
N ASN A 145 -7.16 -3.78 6.17
CA ASN A 145 -7.19 -3.13 4.86
C ASN A 145 -7.26 -4.13 3.70
N ILE A 146 -6.51 -5.24 3.76
CA ILE A 146 -6.57 -6.32 2.76
C ILE A 146 -7.95 -6.98 2.76
N THR A 147 -8.53 -7.21 3.94
CA THR A 147 -9.86 -7.81 4.06
C THR A 147 -10.95 -6.90 3.49
N LYS A 148 -10.91 -5.60 3.82
CA LYS A 148 -11.83 -4.60 3.25
C LYS A 148 -11.66 -4.47 1.73
N TRP A 149 -10.45 -4.61 1.22
CA TRP A 149 -10.17 -4.57 -0.21
C TRP A 149 -10.83 -5.73 -0.96
N GLY A 150 -10.83 -6.95 -0.39
CA GLY A 150 -11.69 -8.07 -0.79
C GLY A 150 -11.16 -8.97 -1.89
N TYR A 151 -9.89 -8.86 -2.29
CA TYR A 151 -9.28 -9.79 -3.24
C TYR A 151 -8.98 -11.13 -2.58
N PRO A 152 -9.43 -12.28 -3.13
CA PRO A 152 -9.36 -13.58 -2.46
C PRO A 152 -7.94 -14.15 -2.37
N ASN A 153 -7.05 -13.75 -3.28
CA ASN A 153 -5.70 -14.32 -3.39
C ASN A 153 -4.64 -13.50 -2.64
N CYS A 154 -5.02 -12.88 -1.51
CA CYS A 154 -4.11 -12.15 -0.64
C CYS A 154 -3.92 -12.91 0.67
N ILE A 155 -2.67 -13.18 1.04
CA ILE A 155 -2.28 -13.89 2.26
C ILE A 155 -1.50 -12.92 3.14
N VAL A 156 -2.07 -12.57 4.29
CA VAL A 156 -1.39 -11.69 5.26
C VAL A 156 -0.52 -12.49 6.20
N THR A 157 0.73 -12.08 6.36
CA THR A 157 1.72 -12.78 7.19
C THR A 157 2.40 -11.82 8.16
N ASN A 158 2.92 -12.38 9.26
CA ASN A 158 3.62 -11.62 10.30
C ASN A 158 4.96 -12.30 10.62
N ASN A 159 5.95 -12.04 9.79
CA ASN A 159 7.25 -12.67 9.82
C ASN A 159 8.38 -11.67 9.56
N TYR A 160 9.58 -12.01 10.00
CA TYR A 160 10.79 -11.28 9.60
C TYR A 160 11.30 -11.75 8.23
N PRO A 161 12.06 -10.95 7.48
CA PRO A 161 12.62 -11.34 6.18
C PRO A 161 13.39 -12.68 6.21
N LYS A 162 14.18 -12.92 7.25
CA LYS A 162 14.91 -14.18 7.47
C LYS A 162 14.01 -15.43 7.52
N ASP A 163 12.75 -15.27 7.95
CA ASP A 163 11.82 -16.40 8.03
C ASP A 163 11.40 -16.87 6.63
N TYR A 164 11.31 -15.92 5.68
CA TYR A 164 11.08 -16.22 4.26
C TYR A 164 12.26 -16.99 3.66
N ARG A 165 13.49 -16.56 3.93
CA ARG A 165 14.68 -17.31 3.53
C ARG A 165 14.62 -18.76 4.04
N ALA A 166 14.22 -18.95 5.28
CA ALA A 166 14.09 -20.28 5.88
C ALA A 166 12.92 -21.11 5.30
N SER A 167 11.85 -20.46 4.81
CA SER A 167 10.66 -21.13 4.27
C SER A 167 10.87 -21.80 2.92
N LYS A 168 11.92 -21.43 2.19
CA LYS A 168 12.22 -21.87 0.81
C LYS A 168 11.13 -21.53 -0.22
N LEU A 169 10.17 -20.67 0.12
CA LEU A 169 9.25 -20.10 -0.85
C LEU A 169 10.01 -19.30 -1.91
N ARG A 170 9.46 -19.24 -3.10
CA ARG A 170 10.00 -18.47 -4.21
C ARG A 170 8.91 -17.56 -4.78
N PHE A 171 9.33 -16.36 -5.16
CA PHE A 171 8.45 -15.32 -5.66
C PHE A 171 8.95 -14.81 -7.01
N ASP A 172 8.03 -14.59 -7.92
CA ASP A 172 8.33 -14.00 -9.22
C ASP A 172 8.56 -12.49 -9.12
N VAL A 173 7.89 -11.86 -8.16
CA VAL A 173 8.02 -10.43 -7.85
C VAL A 173 8.13 -10.24 -6.34
N ILE A 174 9.09 -9.41 -5.92
CA ILE A 174 9.19 -8.96 -4.52
C ILE A 174 9.18 -7.43 -4.50
N LEU A 175 8.26 -6.85 -3.72
CA LEU A 175 8.25 -5.44 -3.37
C LEU A 175 8.95 -5.28 -2.01
N CYS A 176 10.02 -4.52 -2.01
CA CYS A 176 10.76 -4.08 -0.83
C CYS A 176 10.56 -2.57 -0.63
N ASP A 177 9.40 -2.19 -0.09
CA ASP A 177 9.16 -0.83 0.42
C ASP A 177 9.76 -0.73 1.82
N VAL A 178 11.08 -0.54 1.85
CA VAL A 178 11.87 -0.77 3.05
C VAL A 178 11.76 0.35 4.08
N PRO A 179 11.88 0.07 5.38
CA PRO A 179 12.01 1.11 6.41
C PRO A 179 13.16 2.06 6.06
N CYS A 180 12.91 3.36 6.14
CA CYS A 180 13.87 4.39 5.75
C CYS A 180 13.83 5.60 6.69
N SER A 181 14.73 6.56 6.50
CA SER A 181 14.82 7.78 7.32
C SER A 181 13.64 8.74 7.17
N GLY A 182 12.76 8.53 6.18
CA GLY A 182 11.47 9.20 6.08
C GLY A 182 11.50 10.65 5.63
N GLU A 183 12.54 11.12 4.98
CA GLU A 183 12.73 12.53 4.55
C GLU A 183 11.59 13.05 3.67
N GLY A 184 10.98 12.19 2.87
CA GLY A 184 9.84 12.52 2.02
C GLY A 184 8.50 12.59 2.75
N MET A 185 8.48 12.35 4.06
CA MET A 185 7.28 12.40 4.89
C MET A 185 7.18 13.68 5.73
N PHE A 186 8.20 14.50 5.76
CA PHE A 186 8.31 15.67 6.64
C PHE A 186 7.14 16.64 6.52
N ARG A 187 6.64 16.86 5.30
CA ARG A 187 5.48 17.73 5.06
C ARG A 187 4.18 17.16 5.63
N ARG A 188 4.05 15.84 5.64
CA ARG A 188 2.84 15.12 6.04
C ARG A 188 2.81 14.77 7.52
N ASP A 189 3.97 14.48 8.10
CA ASP A 189 4.11 14.03 9.49
C ASP A 189 5.34 14.70 10.14
N GLU A 190 5.07 15.76 10.89
CA GLU A 190 6.11 16.53 11.58
C GLU A 190 6.90 15.69 12.60
N ALA A 191 6.33 14.60 13.12
CA ALA A 191 7.05 13.73 14.05
C ALA A 191 8.28 13.09 13.40
N THR A 192 8.22 12.81 12.09
CA THR A 192 9.36 12.25 11.35
C THR A 192 10.56 13.19 11.28
N ILE A 193 10.34 14.51 11.39
CA ILE A 193 11.43 15.49 11.44
C ILE A 193 12.25 15.29 12.71
N GLY A 194 11.57 15.06 13.84
CA GLY A 194 12.24 14.84 15.13
C GLY A 194 13.00 13.51 15.22
N GLU A 195 12.62 12.54 14.41
CA GLU A 195 13.26 11.22 14.35
C GLU A 195 14.47 11.19 13.40
N TRP A 196 14.59 12.19 12.51
CA TRP A 196 15.66 12.23 11.53
C TRP A 196 17.02 12.57 12.16
N SER A 197 18.02 11.80 11.80
CA SER A 197 19.43 12.05 12.11
C SER A 197 20.33 11.30 11.15
N LYS A 198 21.57 11.71 10.98
CA LYS A 198 22.57 10.95 10.21
C LYS A 198 22.74 9.53 10.72
N GLN A 199 22.66 9.34 12.03
CA GLN A 199 22.73 8.01 12.64
C GLN A 199 21.52 7.16 12.27
N ASN A 200 20.32 7.76 12.18
CA ASN A 200 19.12 7.05 11.75
C ASN A 200 19.21 6.65 10.25
N VAL A 201 19.72 7.53 9.39
CA VAL A 201 20.02 7.23 7.98
C VAL A 201 20.96 6.00 7.89
N GLU A 202 22.06 6.01 8.67
CA GLU A 202 23.01 4.88 8.69
C GLU A 202 22.37 3.58 9.14
N ARG A 203 21.57 3.63 10.19
CA ARG A 203 20.84 2.45 10.69
C ARG A 203 19.85 1.91 9.65
N CYS A 204 19.08 2.79 9.00
CA CYS A 204 18.14 2.41 7.96
C CYS A 204 18.84 1.80 6.76
N TRP A 205 19.92 2.41 6.30
CA TRP A 205 20.73 1.92 5.20
C TRP A 205 21.22 0.48 5.42
N GLN A 206 21.74 0.15 6.63
CA GLN A 206 22.17 -1.18 6.97
C GLN A 206 21.01 -2.18 7.01
N LEU A 207 19.91 -1.79 7.68
CA LEU A 207 18.70 -2.63 7.77
C LEU A 207 18.12 -2.94 6.39
N GLN A 208 18.15 -1.98 5.46
CA GLN A 208 17.69 -2.17 4.08
C GLN A 208 18.50 -3.24 3.36
N ARG A 209 19.81 -3.25 3.53
CA ARG A 209 20.70 -4.29 2.97
C ARG A 209 20.42 -5.68 3.54
N ASP A 210 20.19 -5.78 4.82
CA ASP A 210 19.80 -7.04 5.46
C ASP A 210 18.47 -7.57 4.90
N ILE A 211 17.46 -6.70 4.80
CA ILE A 211 16.15 -7.03 4.25
C ILE A 211 16.27 -7.49 2.78
N VAL A 212 17.00 -6.76 1.95
CA VAL A 212 17.20 -7.10 0.54
C VAL A 212 17.98 -8.41 0.39
N SER A 213 18.99 -8.64 1.20
CA SER A 213 19.76 -9.89 1.19
C SER A 213 18.88 -11.11 1.47
N ASP A 214 18.00 -11.03 2.46
CA ASP A 214 17.04 -12.10 2.75
C ASP A 214 16.03 -12.26 1.61
N ALA A 215 15.46 -11.16 1.10
CA ALA A 215 14.50 -11.13 0.00
C ALA A 215 15.08 -11.74 -1.28
N TRP A 216 16.33 -11.43 -1.61
CA TRP A 216 17.01 -11.92 -2.81
C TRP A 216 17.09 -13.44 -2.87
N THR A 217 17.26 -14.08 -1.72
CA THR A 217 17.26 -15.56 -1.64
C THR A 217 15.90 -16.17 -2.00
N CYS A 218 14.82 -15.40 -1.88
CA CYS A 218 13.45 -15.83 -2.16
C CYS A 218 13.00 -15.46 -3.57
N LEU A 219 13.75 -14.60 -4.28
CA LEU A 219 13.41 -14.16 -5.63
C LEU A 219 13.82 -15.26 -6.65
N CYS A 220 12.88 -15.58 -7.55
CA CYS A 220 13.13 -16.48 -8.68
C CYS A 220 14.20 -15.92 -9.61
N ASP A 221 14.89 -16.78 -10.33
CA ASP A 221 15.74 -16.38 -11.45
C ASP A 221 14.88 -15.71 -12.53
N GLY A 222 15.30 -14.55 -13.01
CA GLY A 222 14.52 -13.68 -13.90
C GLY A 222 13.41 -12.89 -13.20
N GLY A 223 13.23 -13.06 -11.89
CA GLY A 223 12.23 -12.35 -11.09
C GLY A 223 12.55 -10.87 -10.87
N LEU A 224 11.55 -10.11 -10.47
CA LEU A 224 11.63 -8.67 -10.27
C LEU A 224 11.68 -8.30 -8.79
N LEU A 225 12.65 -7.49 -8.40
CA LEU A 225 12.69 -6.75 -7.14
C LEU A 225 12.26 -5.31 -7.42
N ILE A 226 11.19 -4.85 -6.80
CA ILE A 226 10.79 -3.45 -6.77
C ILE A 226 11.30 -2.87 -5.45
N TYR A 227 12.36 -2.07 -5.51
CA TYR A 227 12.93 -1.41 -4.34
C TYR A 227 12.35 -0.02 -4.20
N SER A 228 11.84 0.35 -3.03
CA SER A 228 11.31 1.69 -2.77
C SER A 228 11.61 2.18 -1.36
N THR A 229 11.73 3.50 -1.23
CA THR A 229 11.86 4.24 0.03
C THR A 229 11.05 5.53 -0.05
N CYS A 230 10.74 6.13 1.10
CA CYS A 230 10.18 7.47 1.16
C CYS A 230 11.25 8.50 1.63
N THR A 231 12.47 8.40 1.12
CA THR A 231 13.57 9.30 1.49
C THR A 231 14.29 9.85 0.26
N PHE A 232 15.11 10.91 0.41
CA PHE A 232 15.80 11.56 -0.69
C PHE A 232 17.30 11.27 -0.74
N ASN A 233 17.93 10.90 0.37
CA ASN A 233 19.37 10.70 0.41
C ASN A 233 19.83 9.56 -0.51
N THR A 234 20.99 9.72 -1.11
CA THR A 234 21.55 8.74 -2.05
C THR A 234 22.01 7.46 -1.36
N LYS A 235 22.32 7.54 -0.08
CA LYS A 235 22.84 6.38 0.68
C LYS A 235 21.81 5.27 0.76
N GLU A 236 20.56 5.62 1.09
CA GLU A 236 19.45 4.68 1.15
C GLU A 236 18.88 4.34 -0.23
N ASN A 237 19.19 5.10 -1.25
CA ASN A 237 18.64 5.00 -2.60
C ASN A 237 19.68 4.48 -3.61
N GLU A 238 20.33 5.36 -4.39
CA GLU A 238 21.22 4.95 -5.48
C GLU A 238 22.40 4.09 -5.02
N GLU A 239 22.97 4.36 -3.86
CA GLU A 239 24.10 3.56 -3.33
C GLU A 239 23.64 2.15 -2.96
N ASN A 240 22.40 1.99 -2.46
CA ASN A 240 21.82 0.67 -2.24
C ASN A 240 21.53 -0.05 -3.56
N VAL A 241 21.00 0.66 -4.57
CA VAL A 241 20.78 0.05 -5.90
C VAL A 241 22.10 -0.39 -6.52
N ARG A 242 23.13 0.45 -6.42
CA ARG A 242 24.50 0.09 -6.89
C ARG A 242 25.00 -1.18 -6.19
N TRP A 243 24.91 -1.21 -4.88
CA TRP A 243 25.30 -2.38 -4.09
C TRP A 243 24.51 -3.64 -4.47
N ILE A 244 23.17 -3.55 -4.68
CA ILE A 244 22.35 -4.69 -5.12
C ILE A 244 22.88 -5.23 -6.46
N CYS A 245 23.18 -4.35 -7.40
CA CYS A 245 23.69 -4.77 -8.72
C CYS A 245 25.07 -5.41 -8.66
N GLU A 246 25.96 -4.92 -7.76
CA GLU A 246 27.32 -5.43 -7.59
C GLU A 246 27.34 -6.76 -6.83
N GLU A 247 26.49 -6.89 -5.78
CA GLU A 247 26.47 -8.05 -4.90
C GLU A 247 25.74 -9.26 -5.51
N PHE A 248 24.67 -9.00 -6.29
CA PHE A 248 23.72 -10.06 -6.63
C PHE A 248 23.57 -10.34 -8.14
N ASP A 249 24.45 -9.89 -8.98
CA ASP A 249 24.36 -10.03 -10.45
C ASP A 249 22.95 -9.68 -10.96
N ALA A 250 22.60 -8.42 -10.82
CA ALA A 250 21.30 -7.88 -11.17
C ALA A 250 21.40 -6.86 -12.30
N GLU A 251 20.27 -6.50 -12.88
CA GLU A 251 20.13 -5.39 -13.82
C GLU A 251 19.00 -4.47 -13.45
N VAL A 252 19.20 -3.17 -13.57
CA VAL A 252 18.14 -2.16 -13.38
C VAL A 252 17.34 -2.03 -14.66
N LEU A 253 16.02 -2.08 -14.54
CA LEU A 253 15.10 -1.99 -15.68
C LEU A 253 14.48 -0.59 -15.77
N PRO A 254 14.30 -0.04 -16.99
CA PRO A 254 13.61 1.23 -17.18
C PRO A 254 12.11 1.07 -17.01
N VAL A 255 11.45 2.09 -16.45
CA VAL A 255 10.00 2.21 -16.44
C VAL A 255 9.58 3.36 -17.34
N ASP A 256 8.56 3.16 -18.14
CA ASP A 256 8.07 4.19 -19.05
C ASP A 256 7.41 5.31 -18.24
N VAL A 257 7.97 6.50 -18.33
CA VAL A 257 7.45 7.71 -17.70
C VAL A 257 7.29 8.81 -18.73
N ARG A 258 6.28 9.64 -18.58
CA ARG A 258 6.06 10.79 -19.46
C ARG A 258 6.67 12.03 -18.83
N PRO A 259 7.28 12.92 -19.63
CA PRO A 259 7.91 14.15 -19.13
C PRO A 259 6.97 15.01 -18.28
N GLU A 260 5.69 15.07 -18.66
CA GLU A 260 4.66 15.85 -17.96
C GLU A 260 4.33 15.33 -16.55
N TRP A 261 4.80 14.13 -16.18
CA TRP A 261 4.64 13.62 -14.82
C TRP A 261 5.64 14.26 -13.84
N ASN A 262 6.65 14.95 -14.34
CA ASN A 262 7.70 15.60 -13.55
C ASN A 262 8.38 14.64 -12.54
N ILE A 263 8.53 13.37 -12.93
CA ILE A 263 9.26 12.39 -12.13
C ILE A 263 10.75 12.58 -12.43
N THR A 264 11.55 12.79 -11.40
CA THR A 264 12.99 13.01 -11.55
C THR A 264 13.77 11.69 -11.52
N GLY A 265 15.00 11.71 -12.05
CA GLY A 265 15.91 10.58 -12.03
C GLY A 265 16.84 10.58 -10.81
N SER A 266 18.06 10.04 -11.01
CA SER A 266 19.09 9.99 -9.98
C SER A 266 19.54 11.37 -9.52
N LEU A 267 19.78 11.52 -8.22
CA LEU A 267 20.47 12.66 -7.61
C LEU A 267 21.97 12.39 -7.41
N LEU A 268 22.44 11.18 -7.68
CA LEU A 268 23.85 10.82 -7.61
C LEU A 268 24.48 11.00 -8.99
N PRO A 269 25.43 11.96 -9.18
CA PRO A 269 25.91 12.37 -10.51
C PRO A 269 26.56 11.25 -11.33
N ASP A 270 27.20 10.28 -10.69
CA ASP A 270 27.88 9.15 -11.31
C ASP A 270 27.03 7.86 -11.38
N PHE A 271 25.70 8.02 -11.23
CA PHE A 271 24.75 6.91 -11.29
C PHE A 271 23.79 7.09 -12.48
N SER A 272 23.97 6.26 -13.51
CA SER A 272 23.22 6.37 -14.77
C SER A 272 22.08 5.37 -14.93
N ALA A 273 21.94 4.40 -14.00
CA ALA A 273 20.84 3.44 -14.07
C ALA A 273 19.48 4.14 -13.83
N PRO A 274 18.40 3.68 -14.49
CA PRO A 274 17.09 4.31 -14.38
C PRO A 274 16.49 4.14 -12.99
N VAL A 275 16.27 5.25 -12.31
CA VAL A 275 15.57 5.34 -11.02
C VAL A 275 14.56 6.48 -11.06
N TYR A 276 13.55 6.42 -10.20
CA TYR A 276 12.40 7.31 -10.24
C TYR A 276 12.21 7.96 -8.89
N ARG A 277 12.20 9.29 -8.86
CA ARG A 277 12.02 10.10 -7.67
C ARG A 277 10.82 11.00 -7.80
N PHE A 278 10.01 10.98 -6.79
CA PHE A 278 8.90 11.89 -6.59
C PHE A 278 9.33 12.89 -5.53
N ILE A 279 9.34 14.17 -5.88
CA ILE A 279 9.82 15.24 -4.99
C ILE A 279 8.70 16.27 -4.86
N PRO A 280 8.22 16.57 -3.63
CA PRO A 280 7.24 17.62 -3.38
C PRO A 280 7.66 18.96 -3.99
N GLY A 281 6.73 19.70 -4.57
CA GLY A 281 7.01 20.94 -5.29
C GLY A 281 7.43 20.76 -6.76
N ILE A 282 7.80 19.54 -7.16
CA ILE A 282 8.10 19.16 -8.54
C ILE A 282 7.05 18.19 -9.08
N THR A 283 6.89 17.06 -8.42
CA THR A 283 5.82 16.10 -8.69
C THR A 283 4.64 16.40 -7.76
N ARG A 284 3.41 16.29 -8.25
CA ARG A 284 2.19 16.46 -7.40
C ARG A 284 2.04 15.25 -6.47
N SER A 285 2.93 15.14 -5.46
CA SER A 285 3.04 13.99 -4.58
C SER A 285 3.82 14.32 -3.31
N GLU A 286 3.95 13.35 -2.42
CA GLU A 286 4.99 13.32 -1.38
C GLU A 286 6.25 12.61 -1.90
N GLY A 287 7.25 12.43 -1.01
CA GLY A 287 8.51 11.83 -1.39
C GLY A 287 8.44 10.32 -1.59
N LEU A 288 8.96 9.86 -2.72
CA LEU A 288 9.14 8.44 -2.99
C LEU A 288 10.36 8.25 -3.90
N PHE A 289 11.07 7.16 -3.69
CA PHE A 289 12.09 6.62 -4.60
C PHE A 289 11.67 5.22 -5.02
N VAL A 290 11.80 4.90 -6.31
CA VAL A 290 11.51 3.57 -6.86
C VAL A 290 12.59 3.16 -7.84
N CYS A 291 13.01 1.90 -7.74
CA CYS A 291 13.88 1.24 -8.70
C CYS A 291 13.36 -0.18 -8.99
N VAL A 292 13.38 -0.57 -10.27
CA VAL A 292 12.99 -1.92 -10.70
C VAL A 292 14.25 -2.69 -11.07
N ILE A 293 14.46 -3.82 -10.42
CA ILE A 293 15.67 -4.61 -10.55
C ILE A 293 15.29 -6.04 -10.93
N ARG A 294 15.94 -6.57 -11.96
CA ARG A 294 15.77 -7.97 -12.39
C ARG A 294 16.92 -8.82 -11.88
N LYS A 295 16.61 -9.94 -11.28
CA LYS A 295 17.59 -10.98 -11.00
C LYS A 295 17.97 -11.68 -12.29
N LYS A 296 19.25 -11.64 -12.68
CA LYS A 296 19.69 -12.35 -13.88
C LYS A 296 19.56 -13.87 -13.70
N PRO A 297 19.20 -14.59 -14.77
CA PRO A 297 19.15 -16.05 -14.72
C PRO A 297 20.50 -16.64 -14.36
N SER A 298 20.52 -17.60 -13.42
CA SER A 298 21.74 -18.36 -13.13
C SER A 298 22.21 -19.11 -14.38
N PRO A 299 23.50 -19.11 -14.70
CA PRO A 299 24.02 -19.87 -15.83
C PRO A 299 23.84 -21.39 -15.67
N THR A 300 23.64 -21.87 -14.45
CA THR A 300 23.28 -23.27 -14.17
C THR A 300 21.76 -23.40 -14.14
N PRO A 301 21.14 -24.25 -15.02
CA PRO A 301 19.71 -24.48 -14.97
C PRO A 301 19.33 -24.94 -13.55
N SER A 302 18.57 -24.14 -12.82
CA SER A 302 18.02 -24.61 -11.56
C SER A 302 16.98 -25.68 -11.90
N LEU A 303 17.23 -26.91 -11.48
CA LEU A 303 16.29 -28.05 -11.50
C LEU A 303 15.00 -27.78 -10.71
N LEU A 304 14.79 -26.54 -10.27
CA LEU A 304 13.75 -26.10 -9.33
C LEU A 304 12.55 -25.40 -9.97
N ARG A 305 12.42 -25.32 -11.32
CA ARG A 305 11.19 -24.82 -11.96
C ARG A 305 9.94 -25.68 -11.68
N GLU A 306 10.12 -26.92 -11.24
CA GLU A 306 9.00 -27.79 -10.81
C GLU A 306 8.63 -27.65 -9.33
N GLY A 307 9.29 -26.78 -8.55
CA GLY A 307 9.29 -26.80 -7.08
C GLY A 307 8.41 -25.80 -6.34
N ILE A 308 7.61 -24.96 -7.00
CA ILE A 308 6.73 -23.99 -6.28
C ILE A 308 5.62 -24.70 -5.46
N LYS A 309 5.35 -25.98 -5.71
CA LYS A 309 4.39 -26.77 -4.94
C LYS A 309 4.90 -27.36 -3.62
N GLY A 310 6.19 -27.19 -3.28
CA GLY A 310 6.83 -27.89 -2.17
C GLY A 310 7.40 -27.05 -1.03
N GLY A 311 7.30 -25.71 -1.08
CA GLY A 311 7.73 -24.85 0.03
C GLY A 311 6.82 -25.04 1.26
N LYS A 312 7.41 -25.19 2.44
CA LYS A 312 6.65 -25.37 3.70
C LYS A 312 5.99 -24.05 4.10
N ARG A 313 4.76 -23.78 3.62
CA ARG A 313 3.90 -22.71 4.17
C ARG A 313 3.80 -22.79 5.70
N SER A 314 3.96 -23.98 6.27
CA SER A 314 3.87 -24.25 7.71
C SER A 314 4.90 -23.54 8.59
N CYS A 315 5.97 -22.97 8.02
CA CYS A 315 6.94 -22.21 8.81
C CYS A 315 6.60 -20.71 8.90
N LEU A 316 5.72 -20.18 8.04
CA LEU A 316 5.31 -18.78 8.10
C LEU A 316 4.07 -18.61 8.98
N LYS A 317 4.08 -17.56 9.78
CA LYS A 317 2.92 -17.16 10.58
C LYS A 317 1.94 -16.41 9.69
N GLU A 318 0.89 -17.08 9.27
CA GLU A 318 -0.24 -16.44 8.58
C GLU A 318 -1.16 -15.81 9.64
N ILE A 319 -1.66 -14.60 9.34
CA ILE A 319 -2.70 -13.95 10.13
C ILE A 319 -4.00 -14.17 9.40
N GLN A 320 -4.92 -14.91 10.02
CA GLN A 320 -6.26 -15.09 9.53
C GLN A 320 -7.24 -14.37 10.44
N MET A 321 -8.29 -13.81 9.87
CA MET A 321 -9.45 -13.41 10.66
C MET A 321 -10.09 -14.64 11.29
N ASN A 322 -10.50 -14.54 12.55
CA ASN A 322 -11.33 -15.57 13.17
C ASN A 322 -12.54 -15.81 12.26
N GLN A 323 -12.75 -17.06 11.88
CA GLN A 323 -13.84 -17.47 10.95
C GLN A 323 -15.23 -17.03 11.40
N GLN A 324 -15.42 -16.72 12.69
CA GLN A 324 -16.67 -16.15 13.23
C GLN A 324 -16.95 -14.71 12.76
N HIS A 325 -15.95 -14.03 12.23
CA HIS A 325 -16.01 -12.63 11.79
C HIS A 325 -15.71 -12.51 10.30
N SER A 326 -15.96 -13.59 9.49
CA SER A 326 -15.65 -13.56 8.08
C SER A 326 -16.42 -12.43 7.39
N TYR A 327 -15.71 -11.33 7.19
CA TYR A 327 -16.09 -10.19 6.39
C TYR A 327 -15.91 -10.58 4.92
N LEU A 328 -16.70 -11.55 4.47
CA LEU A 328 -16.70 -11.97 3.07
C LEU A 328 -17.91 -11.33 2.38
N PRO A 329 -17.70 -10.44 1.41
CA PRO A 329 -18.78 -9.76 0.68
C PRO A 329 -19.61 -10.70 -0.22
N HIS A 330 -19.35 -12.00 -0.21
CA HIS A 330 -19.98 -12.99 -1.10
C HIS A 330 -20.65 -14.16 -0.36
N ARG A 331 -21.22 -13.93 0.82
CA ARG A 331 -22.14 -14.93 1.37
C ARG A 331 -23.50 -14.73 0.71
N GLU A 332 -24.00 -15.78 0.08
CA GLU A 332 -25.43 -15.91 -0.25
C GLU A 332 -26.24 -15.70 1.04
N GLY A 333 -27.07 -14.69 1.09
CA GLY A 333 -27.88 -14.37 2.25
C GLY A 333 -28.64 -13.06 2.06
N PRO A 334 -29.62 -12.78 2.93
CA PRO A 334 -30.41 -11.55 2.84
C PRO A 334 -29.52 -10.32 3.06
N GLU A 335 -29.74 -9.31 2.23
CA GLU A 335 -29.06 -8.01 2.31
C GLU A 335 -30.03 -6.94 2.79
N VAL A 336 -29.52 -5.98 3.57
CA VAL A 336 -30.28 -4.84 4.09
C VAL A 336 -29.52 -3.55 3.83
N GLY A 337 -30.12 -2.67 3.02
CA GLY A 337 -29.58 -1.33 2.78
C GLY A 337 -29.71 -0.43 4.01
N LEU A 338 -28.62 0.20 4.40
CA LEU A 338 -28.60 1.15 5.51
C LEU A 338 -28.63 2.59 5.00
N SER A 339 -29.36 3.46 5.70
CA SER A 339 -29.18 4.89 5.57
C SER A 339 -27.82 5.33 6.13
N TYR A 340 -27.35 6.54 5.79
CA TYR A 340 -26.07 7.04 6.30
C TYR A 340 -25.97 7.02 7.83
N PRO A 341 -26.96 7.53 8.61
CA PRO A 341 -26.90 7.44 10.07
C PRO A 341 -26.83 5.99 10.59
N GLN A 342 -27.55 5.06 9.95
CA GLN A 342 -27.51 3.64 10.31
C GLN A 342 -26.16 3.01 9.98
N ALA A 343 -25.54 3.36 8.83
CA ALA A 343 -24.23 2.88 8.44
C ALA A 343 -23.15 3.34 9.43
N ILE A 344 -23.19 4.61 9.87
CA ILE A 344 -22.27 5.12 10.89
C ILE A 344 -22.50 4.43 12.25
N ALA A 345 -23.75 4.26 12.68
CA ALA A 345 -24.07 3.52 13.90
C ALA A 345 -23.55 2.07 13.84
N TYR A 346 -23.70 1.41 12.67
CA TYR A 346 -23.14 0.08 12.44
C TYR A 346 -21.60 0.09 12.56
N LEU A 347 -20.91 1.01 11.91
CA LEU A 347 -19.44 1.12 11.96
C LEU A 347 -18.91 1.47 13.36
N ARG A 348 -19.75 2.06 14.21
CA ARG A 348 -19.45 2.29 15.64
C ARG A 348 -19.72 1.07 16.53
N GLY A 349 -20.33 0.03 15.96
CA GLY A 349 -20.62 -1.22 16.69
C GLY A 349 -21.94 -1.21 17.42
N GLU A 350 -22.85 -0.29 17.09
CA GLU A 350 -24.18 -0.17 17.69
C GLU A 350 -25.14 -1.25 17.16
N ALA A 351 -26.10 -1.66 17.97
CA ALA A 351 -27.21 -2.49 17.52
C ALA A 351 -28.21 -1.64 16.73
N LEU A 352 -28.82 -2.21 15.69
CA LEU A 352 -29.79 -1.52 14.86
C LEU A 352 -31.16 -2.20 14.90
N THR A 353 -32.21 -1.44 14.64
CA THR A 353 -33.52 -1.98 14.26
C THR A 353 -33.58 -2.04 12.74
N LEU A 354 -33.76 -3.23 12.20
CA LEU A 354 -33.89 -3.46 10.76
C LEU A 354 -35.38 -3.47 10.34
N PRO A 355 -35.69 -3.35 9.03
CA PRO A 355 -37.05 -3.47 8.53
C PRO A 355 -37.75 -4.74 9.05
N ALA A 356 -39.06 -4.68 9.30
CA ALA A 356 -39.82 -5.75 9.93
C ALA A 356 -39.87 -7.07 9.11
N ASP A 357 -39.73 -6.95 7.81
CA ASP A 357 -39.67 -8.06 6.85
C ASP A 357 -38.27 -8.70 6.72
N THR A 358 -37.27 -8.15 7.44
CA THR A 358 -35.90 -8.71 7.41
C THR A 358 -35.88 -10.09 8.08
N PRO A 359 -35.38 -11.13 7.38
CA PRO A 359 -35.30 -12.47 7.96
C PRO A 359 -34.47 -12.53 9.25
N ARG A 360 -34.88 -13.39 10.21
CA ARG A 360 -34.05 -13.67 11.38
C ARG A 360 -32.79 -14.45 11.00
N GLY A 361 -31.70 -14.20 11.71
CA GLY A 361 -30.39 -14.82 11.45
C GLY A 361 -29.33 -13.83 11.04
N ILE A 362 -28.34 -14.32 10.32
CA ILE A 362 -27.24 -13.49 9.81
C ILE A 362 -27.73 -12.78 8.54
N VAL A 363 -27.57 -11.47 8.51
CA VAL A 363 -27.87 -10.62 7.36
C VAL A 363 -26.62 -9.78 7.02
N THR A 364 -26.40 -9.54 5.74
CA THR A 364 -25.39 -8.58 5.25
C THR A 364 -26.00 -7.19 5.26
N VAL A 365 -25.31 -6.22 5.84
CA VAL A 365 -25.70 -4.80 5.77
C VAL A 365 -24.87 -4.08 4.73
N THR A 366 -25.55 -3.26 3.91
CA THR A 366 -24.92 -2.55 2.79
C THR A 366 -25.14 -1.06 2.92
N PHE A 367 -24.27 -0.28 2.31
CA PHE A 367 -24.46 1.16 2.09
C PHE A 367 -24.28 1.45 0.60
N GLN A 368 -25.30 2.07 -0.02
CA GLN A 368 -25.33 2.30 -1.47
C GLN A 368 -25.05 1.02 -2.29
N GLY A 369 -25.55 -0.13 -1.83
CA GLY A 369 -25.32 -1.42 -2.46
C GLY A 369 -23.96 -2.08 -2.17
N HIS A 370 -23.06 -1.41 -1.44
CA HIS A 370 -21.74 -1.97 -1.08
C HIS A 370 -21.76 -2.58 0.31
N PRO A 371 -21.34 -3.85 0.46
CA PRO A 371 -21.34 -4.53 1.76
C PRO A 371 -20.43 -3.86 2.77
N LEU A 372 -20.98 -3.57 3.96
CA LEU A 372 -20.24 -3.07 5.11
C LEU A 372 -19.84 -4.20 6.08
N GLY A 373 -20.65 -5.26 6.15
CA GLY A 373 -20.43 -6.40 7.01
C GLY A 373 -21.72 -7.07 7.41
N MET A 374 -21.75 -7.71 8.58
CA MET A 374 -22.86 -8.57 8.99
C MET A 374 -23.48 -8.13 10.31
N MET A 375 -24.79 -8.44 10.46
CA MET A 375 -25.54 -8.35 11.70
C MET A 375 -26.29 -9.65 11.97
N LYS A 376 -26.58 -9.94 13.24
CA LYS A 376 -27.47 -11.05 13.64
C LYS A 376 -28.82 -10.48 14.02
N ASN A 377 -29.83 -10.59 13.11
CA ASN A 377 -31.20 -10.17 13.36
C ASN A 377 -31.90 -11.16 14.29
N ILE A 378 -32.38 -10.69 15.44
CA ILE A 378 -33.16 -11.48 16.40
C ILE A 378 -34.66 -11.11 16.40
N GLY A 379 -35.07 -10.22 15.48
CA GLY A 379 -36.44 -9.76 15.27
C GLY A 379 -36.74 -8.41 15.94
N THR A 380 -36.45 -8.23 17.21
CA THR A 380 -36.64 -6.95 17.92
C THR A 380 -35.49 -5.97 17.69
N ARG A 381 -34.29 -6.49 17.40
CA ARG A 381 -33.09 -5.74 17.07
C ARG A 381 -32.13 -6.65 16.29
N ALA A 382 -31.13 -6.06 15.68
CA ALA A 382 -30.00 -6.77 15.08
C ALA A 382 -28.71 -6.48 15.88
N ASN A 383 -28.04 -7.54 16.29
CA ASN A 383 -26.76 -7.43 16.99
C ASN A 383 -25.64 -7.21 15.99
N ASN A 384 -24.77 -6.28 16.29
CA ASN A 384 -23.66 -5.90 15.45
C ASN A 384 -22.51 -6.94 15.50
N LEU A 385 -22.03 -7.39 14.33
CA LEU A 385 -20.94 -8.34 14.22
C LEU A 385 -19.66 -7.70 13.64
N TYR A 386 -19.64 -6.37 13.50
CA TYR A 386 -18.46 -5.64 13.02
C TYR A 386 -17.29 -5.80 14.00
N PRO A 387 -16.07 -6.10 13.52
CA PRO A 387 -14.92 -6.31 14.39
C PRO A 387 -14.69 -5.13 15.33
N LYS A 388 -14.43 -5.42 16.60
CA LYS A 388 -14.28 -4.37 17.63
C LYS A 388 -13.12 -3.44 17.34
N GLU A 389 -12.05 -3.99 16.78
CA GLU A 389 -10.82 -3.31 16.44
C GLU A 389 -11.00 -2.30 15.31
N TRP A 390 -11.98 -2.51 14.43
CA TRP A 390 -12.24 -1.69 13.23
C TRP A 390 -13.26 -0.58 13.45
N ARG A 391 -13.86 -0.51 14.64
CA ARG A 391 -14.94 0.43 14.96
C ARG A 391 -14.46 1.87 14.95
N ILE A 392 -15.29 2.74 14.41
CA ILE A 392 -15.12 4.19 14.54
C ILE A 392 -15.26 4.57 16.01
N ARG A 393 -14.26 5.24 16.57
CA ARG A 393 -14.22 5.61 17.99
C ARG A 393 -14.60 7.06 18.26
N THR A 394 -14.59 7.92 17.22
CA THR A 394 -14.97 9.33 17.40
C THR A 394 -16.45 9.50 17.70
N THR A 395 -16.76 10.42 18.60
CA THR A 395 -18.14 10.78 18.96
C THR A 395 -18.73 11.87 18.06
N HIS A 396 -17.86 12.60 17.32
CA HIS A 396 -18.31 13.65 16.42
C HIS A 396 -18.77 13.02 15.10
N VAL A 397 -20.08 12.99 14.89
CA VAL A 397 -20.72 12.51 13.66
C VAL A 397 -21.19 13.70 12.84
N PRO A 398 -20.78 13.86 11.58
CA PRO A 398 -21.31 14.90 10.70
C PRO A 398 -22.83 14.73 10.50
N HIS A 399 -23.57 15.83 10.46
CA HIS A 399 -25.00 15.81 10.18
C HIS A 399 -25.33 15.40 8.74
N GLU A 400 -24.41 15.68 7.80
CA GLU A 400 -24.58 15.39 6.38
C GLU A 400 -23.48 14.48 5.88
N TYR A 401 -23.85 13.55 5.01
CA TYR A 401 -22.90 12.70 4.29
C TYR A 401 -22.19 13.52 3.20
N GLN A 402 -20.87 13.53 3.26
CA GLN A 402 -20.03 14.07 2.20
C GLN A 402 -19.49 12.90 1.37
N SER A 403 -20.11 12.67 0.23
CA SER A 403 -19.66 11.62 -0.70
C SER A 403 -18.27 11.96 -1.24
N VAL A 404 -17.45 10.93 -1.34
CA VAL A 404 -16.14 10.97 -2.06
C VAL A 404 -16.33 10.42 -3.47
N LEU A 405 -17.27 9.49 -3.63
CA LEU A 405 -17.61 8.80 -4.88
C LEU A 405 -19.04 9.09 -5.28
#